data_99fa13f119bbed29d7b3e6c17ceadf42
#
_entry.id   99fa13f119bbed29d7b3e6c17ceadf42
#
_cell.length_a   1.000
_cell.length_b   1.000
_cell.length_c   1.000
_cell.angle_alpha   90.00
_cell.angle_beta   90.00
_cell.angle_gamma   90.00
#
_symmetry.space_group_name_H-M   'P 1'
#
loop_
_entity.id
_entity.type
_entity.pdbx_description
1 polymer ?
#
loop_
_entity_poly.entity_id
_entity_poly.type
_entity_poly.pdbx_seq_one_letter_code
_entity_poly.pdbx_strand_id
1 'polypeptide(L)'
;MGEDLRLTLGWVAEAVGGLIRSGNRGGEIGNIVTDTRTLQPGDFFIALRGARFDAHEFVGEAFDRGAIGAIVETEFAGSASASAKATADRSRNPADEGTGGSAEIDARRAGSAERTRQGLIEVKDTTKALQDLAHAVRKASGTKVVAITGSAGKTTTKEAIAEFLSGRFRVVKNKGNLNNHIGLPLSLLQLRERPDVAVMELGMNHAGEISTLVAIAEPETRVWTNVGDAHIGFFASPDAIADAKAEILERAERTHVLVCNADDGRVMSRARAFAGRTVPFGTAAGAEVRASEVENLGIEGMRARVITPAGERVLHTPLLGRGNLANVLAATAVALTFNVPLDDVAAAAERLRPADRRGAIRRLRGGIVLIDDSYNSSPSALAAALDVIGREARVSRRVAVLGEMLELGEHALALHRASGKAAAAAGLRLLFAIGGQPARALADAAIEAGMPASAVRYAEKSELAARDITAAVKAGDLVLVKGSRGTRTDIVADRIAAEFA
;
A
#
# COMPACT_ATOMS: atom_id res chain seq x y z
N MET A 1 -9.95 17.21 -22.97
CA MET A 1 -8.80 16.81 -22.13
C MET A 1 -8.24 18.11 -21.56
N GLY A 2 -8.28 18.29 -20.23
CA GLY A 2 -7.64 19.45 -19.60
C GLY A 2 -6.11 19.32 -19.71
N GLU A 3 -5.42 20.45 -19.92
CA GLU A 3 -3.96 20.47 -19.84
C GLU A 3 -3.51 20.06 -18.43
N ASP A 4 -2.35 19.39 -18.33
CA ASP A 4 -1.73 19.03 -17.06
C ASP A 4 -1.48 20.27 -16.19
N LEU A 5 -1.47 20.10 -14.87
CA LEU A 5 -1.11 21.18 -13.97
C LEU A 5 0.36 21.53 -14.14
N ARG A 6 0.63 22.74 -14.61
CA ARG A 6 1.99 23.27 -14.66
C ARG A 6 2.42 23.73 -13.28
N LEU A 7 3.38 23.05 -12.72
CA LEU A 7 3.94 23.40 -11.43
C LEU A 7 5.17 24.29 -11.67
N THR A 8 5.12 25.53 -11.18
CA THR A 8 6.27 26.44 -11.19
C THR A 8 6.91 26.52 -9.82
N LEU A 9 8.16 26.92 -9.75
CA LEU A 9 8.87 27.13 -8.48
C LEU A 9 8.10 28.06 -7.54
N GLY A 10 7.48 29.12 -8.08
CA GLY A 10 6.67 30.07 -7.33
C GLY A 10 5.40 29.40 -6.77
N TRP A 11 4.69 28.64 -7.59
CA TRP A 11 3.49 27.92 -7.17
C TRP A 11 3.80 26.89 -6.06
N VAL A 12 4.92 26.15 -6.22
CA VAL A 12 5.36 25.19 -5.18
C VAL A 12 5.70 25.88 -3.88
N ALA A 13 6.46 26.99 -3.93
CA ALA A 13 6.81 27.75 -2.74
C ALA A 13 5.57 28.27 -1.99
N GLU A 14 4.57 28.76 -2.70
CA GLU A 14 3.29 29.18 -2.12
C GLU A 14 2.51 28.00 -1.51
N ALA A 15 2.44 26.86 -2.22
CA ALA A 15 1.76 25.66 -1.74
C ALA A 15 2.36 25.12 -0.43
N VAL A 16 3.67 25.19 -0.25
CA VAL A 16 4.38 24.68 0.94
C VAL A 16 4.64 25.74 2.00
N GLY A 17 4.26 27.00 1.76
CA GLY A 17 4.59 28.14 2.64
C GLY A 17 6.10 28.35 2.77
N GLY A 18 6.86 28.03 1.73
CA GLY A 18 8.32 28.07 1.69
C GLY A 18 8.89 29.38 1.16
N LEU A 19 10.16 29.66 1.51
CA LEU A 19 10.89 30.81 1.03
C LEU A 19 11.82 30.43 -0.12
N ILE A 20 11.65 31.05 -1.29
CA ILE A 20 12.58 30.87 -2.42
C ILE A 20 13.91 31.57 -2.11
N ARG A 21 14.98 30.77 -2.03
CA ARG A 21 16.35 31.26 -1.82
C ARG A 21 17.08 31.48 -3.13
N SER A 22 16.79 30.70 -4.15
CA SER A 22 17.36 30.84 -5.49
C SER A 22 16.40 30.31 -6.55
N GLY A 23 16.65 30.59 -7.81
CA GLY A 23 15.90 30.11 -8.96
C GLY A 23 14.83 31.07 -9.47
N ASN A 24 14.29 30.76 -10.64
CA ASN A 24 13.24 31.55 -11.29
C ASN A 24 11.85 31.12 -10.81
N ARG A 25 11.09 32.04 -10.20
CA ARG A 25 9.71 31.78 -9.74
C ARG A 25 8.80 31.21 -10.82
N GLY A 26 8.95 31.65 -12.06
CA GLY A 26 8.16 31.20 -13.21
C GLY A 26 8.69 29.92 -13.87
N GLY A 27 9.86 29.43 -13.43
CA GLY A 27 10.45 28.19 -13.97
C GLY A 27 9.57 26.98 -13.67
N GLU A 28 9.22 26.22 -14.74
CA GLU A 28 8.48 24.96 -14.58
C GLU A 28 9.36 23.90 -13.91
N ILE A 29 8.76 23.06 -13.07
CA ILE A 29 9.42 21.92 -12.43
C ILE A 29 8.94 20.61 -13.05
N GLY A 30 9.85 19.63 -13.12
CA GLY A 30 9.57 18.29 -13.57
C GLY A 30 8.82 17.45 -12.53
N ASN A 31 9.14 16.14 -12.45
CA ASN A 31 8.57 15.30 -11.41
C ASN A 31 9.16 15.63 -10.06
N ILE A 32 8.40 15.35 -9.02
CA ILE A 32 8.85 15.52 -7.64
C ILE A 32 9.34 14.19 -7.13
N VAL A 33 10.59 14.14 -6.69
CA VAL A 33 11.27 12.93 -6.23
C VAL A 33 11.90 13.14 -4.85
N THR A 34 11.99 12.06 -4.07
CA THR A 34 12.59 12.04 -2.74
C THR A 34 13.79 11.08 -2.65
N ASP A 35 14.17 10.45 -3.78
CA ASP A 35 15.25 9.48 -3.88
C ASP A 35 16.12 9.81 -5.10
N THR A 36 17.39 10.19 -4.85
CA THR A 36 18.34 10.56 -5.90
C THR A 36 18.63 9.44 -6.88
N ARG A 37 18.45 8.17 -6.49
CA ARG A 37 18.67 7.00 -7.36
C ARG A 37 17.68 6.92 -8.52
N THR A 38 16.48 7.50 -8.35
CA THR A 38 15.43 7.53 -9.37
C THR A 38 15.32 8.85 -10.11
N LEU A 39 16.10 9.86 -9.68
CA LEU A 39 16.08 11.23 -10.21
C LEU A 39 16.52 11.25 -11.67
N GLN A 40 15.77 11.99 -12.49
CA GLN A 40 16.05 12.28 -13.89
C GLN A 40 16.35 13.77 -14.06
N PRO A 41 17.11 14.18 -15.09
CA PRO A 41 17.31 15.59 -15.41
C PRO A 41 15.96 16.32 -15.59
N GLY A 42 15.81 17.47 -14.92
CA GLY A 42 14.57 18.24 -14.91
C GLY A 42 13.64 17.94 -13.72
N ASP A 43 13.89 16.90 -12.93
CA ASP A 43 13.14 16.60 -11.72
C ASP A 43 13.40 17.63 -10.61
N PHE A 44 12.50 17.65 -9.63
CA PHE A 44 12.57 18.50 -8.44
C PHE A 44 12.69 17.66 -7.18
N PHE A 45 13.74 17.89 -6.39
CA PHE A 45 14.07 17.04 -5.25
C PHE A 45 13.46 17.56 -3.94
N ILE A 46 12.92 16.69 -3.08
CA ILE A 46 12.53 17.02 -1.71
C ILE A 46 13.44 16.25 -0.75
N ALA A 47 14.24 16.95 0.03
CA ALA A 47 15.17 16.39 1.00
C ALA A 47 14.43 16.01 2.29
N LEU A 48 13.89 14.79 2.36
CA LEU A 48 13.19 14.32 3.55
C LEU A 48 14.17 13.92 4.65
N ARG A 49 13.81 14.26 5.90
CA ARG A 49 14.52 13.79 7.09
C ARG A 49 13.72 12.68 7.77
N GLY A 50 14.33 11.50 7.90
CA GLY A 50 13.79 10.34 8.61
C GLY A 50 14.56 10.07 9.91
N ALA A 51 14.07 9.15 10.74
CA ALA A 51 14.69 8.79 12.02
C ALA A 51 16.13 8.22 11.90
N ARG A 52 16.49 7.66 10.75
CA ARG A 52 17.78 7.00 10.50
C ARG A 52 18.53 7.57 9.30
N PHE A 53 18.00 8.56 8.62
CA PHE A 53 18.48 9.00 7.33
C PHE A 53 18.09 10.47 7.09
N ASP A 54 19.03 11.28 6.62
CA ASP A 54 18.82 12.69 6.26
C ASP A 54 19.15 12.88 4.78
N ALA A 55 18.11 13.12 3.96
CA ALA A 55 18.29 13.30 2.53
C ALA A 55 18.92 14.66 2.15
N HIS A 56 19.10 15.58 3.09
CA HIS A 56 19.80 16.83 2.84
C HIS A 56 21.26 16.61 2.40
N GLU A 57 21.89 15.51 2.85
CA GLU A 57 23.25 15.13 2.43
C GLU A 57 23.35 14.88 0.91
N PHE A 58 22.23 14.57 0.25
CA PHE A 58 22.17 14.24 -1.19
C PHE A 58 21.70 15.39 -2.07
N VAL A 59 21.47 16.60 -1.53
CA VAL A 59 21.03 17.76 -2.33
C VAL A 59 22.07 18.10 -3.40
N GLY A 60 23.36 18.04 -3.08
CA GLY A 60 24.45 18.25 -4.04
C GLY A 60 24.41 17.21 -5.17
N GLU A 61 24.28 15.92 -4.81
CA GLU A 61 24.14 14.81 -5.78
C GLU A 61 22.91 14.99 -6.67
N ALA A 62 21.78 15.42 -6.10
CA ALA A 62 20.56 15.69 -6.86
C ALA A 62 20.79 16.73 -7.94
N PHE A 63 21.47 17.81 -7.61
CA PHE A 63 21.85 18.86 -8.57
C PHE A 63 22.83 18.36 -9.63
N ASP A 64 23.83 17.59 -9.24
CA ASP A 64 24.82 17.00 -10.17
C ASP A 64 24.14 16.02 -11.15
N ARG A 65 23.03 15.37 -10.73
CA ARG A 65 22.18 14.52 -11.59
C ARG A 65 21.16 15.28 -12.44
N GLY A 66 21.15 16.62 -12.35
CA GLY A 66 20.32 17.48 -13.17
C GLY A 66 18.98 17.86 -12.55
N ALA A 67 18.83 17.79 -11.22
CA ALA A 67 17.67 18.38 -10.56
C ALA A 67 17.62 19.89 -10.83
N ILE A 68 16.44 20.40 -11.19
CA ILE A 68 16.25 21.84 -11.45
C ILE A 68 16.00 22.63 -10.18
N GLY A 69 15.79 21.96 -9.06
CA GLY A 69 15.61 22.58 -7.75
C GLY A 69 15.39 21.57 -6.64
N ALA A 70 15.35 22.09 -5.41
CA ALA A 70 15.08 21.28 -4.21
C ALA A 70 14.26 22.04 -3.15
N ILE A 71 13.54 21.28 -2.30
CA ILE A 71 13.01 21.75 -1.02
C ILE A 71 13.92 21.22 0.09
N VAL A 72 14.36 22.13 0.96
CA VAL A 72 15.28 21.84 2.08
C VAL A 72 14.78 22.49 3.36
N GLU A 73 15.26 22.01 4.51
CA GLU A 73 14.99 22.66 5.80
C GLU A 73 15.87 23.88 6.05
N THR A 74 15.37 24.80 6.87
CA THR A 74 16.01 26.09 7.20
C THR A 74 17.45 25.94 7.67
N GLU A 75 17.75 24.93 8.49
CA GLU A 75 19.10 24.69 9.01
C GLU A 75 20.10 24.33 7.91
N PHE A 76 19.67 23.62 6.89
CA PHE A 76 20.52 23.26 5.75
C PHE A 76 20.80 24.45 4.85
N ALA A 77 19.82 25.30 4.58
CA ALA A 77 19.99 26.49 3.75
C ALA A 77 21.03 27.46 4.36
N GLY A 78 21.08 27.57 5.69
CA GLY A 78 22.07 28.32 6.42
C GLY A 78 23.51 27.80 6.23
N SER A 79 23.67 26.46 6.28
CA SER A 79 24.95 25.78 6.10
C SER A 79 25.49 25.84 4.66
N ALA A 80 24.59 25.68 3.68
CA ALA A 80 24.92 25.76 2.26
C ALA A 80 25.40 27.19 1.85
N SER A 81 24.77 28.25 2.40
CA SER A 81 25.19 29.63 2.19
C SER A 81 26.54 29.93 2.87
N ALA A 82 26.81 29.35 4.03
CA ALA A 82 28.08 29.47 4.73
C ALA A 82 29.22 28.75 4.00
N SER A 83 28.96 27.56 3.45
CA SER A 83 29.93 26.81 2.64
C SER A 83 30.27 27.53 1.33
N ALA A 84 29.30 28.15 0.66
CA ALA A 84 29.54 28.95 -0.53
C ALA A 84 30.39 30.22 -0.21
N LYS A 85 30.17 30.87 0.92
CA LYS A 85 31.00 31.99 1.40
C LYS A 85 32.40 31.53 1.81
N ALA A 86 32.54 30.40 2.51
CA ALA A 86 33.83 29.86 2.94
C ALA A 86 34.69 29.41 1.74
N THR A 87 34.08 28.93 0.65
CA THR A 87 34.79 28.60 -0.59
C THR A 87 35.23 29.87 -1.35
N ALA A 88 34.42 30.94 -1.32
CA ALA A 88 34.77 32.23 -1.90
C ALA A 88 35.89 32.96 -1.13
N ASP A 89 35.96 32.78 0.19
CA ASP A 89 36.97 33.44 1.05
C ASP A 89 38.30 32.68 1.05
N ARG A 90 38.32 31.37 0.83
CA ARG A 90 39.56 30.57 0.67
C ARG A 90 40.27 30.81 -0.68
N SER A 91 39.61 31.43 -1.65
CA SER A 91 40.22 31.82 -2.94
C SER A 91 40.95 33.14 -2.94
N ARG A 92 41.01 33.85 -1.80
CA ARG A 92 41.82 35.08 -1.61
C ARG A 92 43.09 34.78 -0.84
N ASN A 93 44.02 34.06 -1.44
CA ASN A 93 45.38 34.00 -0.97
C ASN A 93 46.24 34.83 -1.97
N PRO A 94 46.88 35.94 -1.58
CA PRO A 94 47.56 36.84 -2.51
C PRO A 94 49.01 36.43 -2.76
N ALA A 95 49.28 35.17 -3.04
CA ALA A 95 50.59 34.70 -3.41
C ALA A 95 50.51 33.46 -4.32
N ASP A 96 50.04 33.66 -5.55
CA ASP A 96 50.40 32.80 -6.69
C ASP A 96 50.05 33.52 -8.01
N GLU A 97 50.96 34.37 -8.45
CA GLU A 97 51.00 34.86 -9.83
C GLU A 97 51.72 33.78 -10.66
N GLY A 98 50.90 32.78 -11.17
CA GLY A 98 51.38 31.73 -12.05
C GLY A 98 50.30 31.35 -13.02
N THR A 99 50.44 31.80 -14.26
CA THR A 99 49.82 31.41 -15.52
C THR A 99 49.10 30.04 -15.52
N GLY A 100 47.82 30.02 -15.19
CA GLY A 100 46.93 28.85 -15.30
C GLY A 100 45.59 29.23 -15.95
N GLY A 101 45.33 28.71 -17.09
CA GLY A 101 44.43 29.05 -18.17
C GLY A 101 43.02 29.55 -17.85
N SER A 102 42.55 30.42 -18.73
CA SER A 102 41.21 30.99 -18.87
C SER A 102 40.06 29.93 -18.82
N ALA A 103 40.33 28.70 -19.24
CA ALA A 103 39.37 27.59 -19.28
C ALA A 103 38.90 27.14 -17.87
N GLU A 104 39.75 27.18 -16.85
CA GLU A 104 39.40 26.77 -15.49
C GLU A 104 38.60 27.83 -14.74
N ILE A 105 38.86 29.09 -15.05
CA ILE A 105 38.11 30.23 -14.54
C ILE A 105 36.71 30.28 -15.20
N ASP A 106 36.64 29.99 -16.50
CA ASP A 106 35.38 29.94 -17.24
C ASP A 106 34.50 28.72 -16.83
N ALA A 107 35.11 27.56 -16.57
CA ALA A 107 34.40 26.40 -16.02
C ALA A 107 33.87 26.66 -14.60
N ARG A 108 34.62 27.34 -13.73
CA ARG A 108 34.16 27.73 -12.40
C ARG A 108 33.09 28.83 -12.45
N ARG A 109 33.14 29.77 -13.39
CA ARG A 109 32.12 30.79 -13.64
C ARG A 109 30.86 30.17 -14.24
N ALA A 110 30.97 29.22 -15.16
CA ALA A 110 29.84 28.45 -15.72
C ALA A 110 29.16 27.62 -14.62
N GLY A 111 29.90 26.90 -13.79
CA GLY A 111 29.36 26.16 -12.66
C GLY A 111 28.70 27.04 -11.58
N SER A 112 29.19 28.26 -11.35
CA SER A 112 28.54 29.21 -10.43
C SER A 112 27.28 29.84 -11.03
N ALA A 113 27.26 30.10 -12.33
CA ALA A 113 26.10 30.66 -13.04
C ALA A 113 24.98 29.57 -13.22
N GLU A 114 25.35 28.32 -13.33
CA GLU A 114 24.43 27.21 -13.41
C GLU A 114 23.75 26.90 -12.06
N ARG A 115 24.49 26.98 -10.96
CA ARG A 115 23.97 26.92 -9.58
C ARG A 115 22.99 28.03 -9.24
N THR A 116 23.16 29.23 -9.80
CA THR A 116 22.21 30.35 -9.65
C THR A 116 20.93 30.16 -10.42
N ARG A 117 20.86 29.18 -11.34
CA ARG A 117 19.63 28.79 -12.07
C ARG A 117 18.79 27.74 -11.34
N GLN A 118 19.41 26.95 -10.43
CA GLN A 118 18.72 25.93 -9.67
C GLN A 118 17.80 26.54 -8.61
N GLY A 119 16.56 26.03 -8.54
CA GLY A 119 15.56 26.47 -7.58
C GLY A 119 15.83 25.91 -6.19
N LEU A 120 15.85 26.74 -5.16
CA LEU A 120 15.93 26.29 -3.77
C LEU A 120 14.78 26.90 -2.97
N ILE A 121 13.93 26.04 -2.40
CA ILE A 121 12.84 26.42 -1.49
C ILE A 121 13.20 25.96 -0.10
N GLU A 122 13.21 26.89 0.84
CA GLU A 122 13.43 26.63 2.25
C GLU A 122 12.11 26.54 3.01
N VAL A 123 11.98 25.49 3.84
CA VAL A 123 10.81 25.22 4.69
C VAL A 123 11.26 24.86 6.10
N LYS A 124 10.32 24.83 7.05
CA LYS A 124 10.59 24.37 8.42
C LYS A 124 10.66 22.84 8.56
N ASP A 125 9.89 22.11 7.75
CA ASP A 125 9.75 20.67 7.77
C ASP A 125 9.45 20.18 6.35
N THR A 126 10.35 19.40 5.79
CA THR A 126 10.23 18.90 4.41
C THR A 126 9.17 17.81 4.26
N THR A 127 8.84 17.05 5.31
CA THR A 127 7.74 16.09 5.29
C THR A 127 6.40 16.81 5.24
N LYS A 128 6.22 17.85 6.07
CA LYS A 128 5.02 18.70 6.00
C LYS A 128 4.90 19.41 4.66
N ALA A 129 6.01 19.91 4.10
CA ALA A 129 6.04 20.52 2.78
C ALA A 129 5.59 19.55 1.67
N LEU A 130 6.03 18.29 1.71
CA LEU A 130 5.57 17.26 0.79
C LEU A 130 4.05 17.03 0.90
N GLN A 131 3.51 17.00 2.12
CA GLN A 131 2.08 16.83 2.39
C GLN A 131 1.27 18.03 1.88
N ASP A 132 1.70 19.25 2.17
CA ASP A 132 1.04 20.47 1.73
C ASP A 132 1.06 20.63 0.21
N LEU A 133 2.19 20.28 -0.43
CA LEU A 133 2.31 20.26 -1.89
C LEU A 133 1.34 19.24 -2.52
N ALA A 134 1.29 18.03 -1.97
CA ALA A 134 0.38 16.99 -2.44
C ALA A 134 -1.10 17.40 -2.27
N HIS A 135 -1.44 18.02 -1.14
CA HIS A 135 -2.77 18.57 -0.90
C HIS A 135 -3.11 19.68 -1.91
N ALA A 136 -2.20 20.61 -2.17
CA ALA A 136 -2.40 21.69 -3.15
C ALA A 136 -2.61 21.14 -4.56
N VAL A 137 -1.80 20.14 -4.99
CA VAL A 137 -1.98 19.43 -6.28
C VAL A 137 -3.33 18.72 -6.32
N ARG A 138 -3.73 18.03 -5.21
CA ARG A 138 -5.03 17.37 -5.09
C ARG A 138 -6.17 18.36 -5.33
N LYS A 139 -6.13 19.52 -4.69
CA LYS A 139 -7.17 20.56 -4.83
C LYS A 139 -7.21 21.13 -6.24
N ALA A 140 -6.06 21.46 -6.80
CA ALA A 140 -5.94 22.08 -8.11
C ALA A 140 -6.30 21.12 -9.28
N SER A 141 -6.14 19.80 -9.08
CA SER A 141 -6.43 18.80 -10.12
C SER A 141 -7.91 18.65 -10.44
N GLY A 142 -8.79 18.85 -9.46
CA GLY A 142 -10.23 18.54 -9.57
C GLY A 142 -10.55 17.04 -9.63
N THR A 143 -9.56 16.17 -9.50
CA THR A 143 -9.69 14.70 -9.50
C THR A 143 -10.56 14.24 -8.34
N LYS A 144 -11.51 13.33 -8.55
CA LYS A 144 -12.27 12.70 -7.46
C LYS A 144 -11.43 11.66 -6.75
N VAL A 145 -11.41 11.69 -5.42
CA VAL A 145 -10.62 10.75 -4.61
C VAL A 145 -11.52 9.73 -3.92
N VAL A 146 -11.21 8.46 -4.11
CA VAL A 146 -11.73 7.32 -3.36
C VAL A 146 -10.66 6.87 -2.38
N ALA A 147 -10.89 6.99 -1.08
CA ALA A 147 -9.97 6.56 -0.03
C ALA A 147 -10.44 5.24 0.61
N ILE A 148 -9.50 4.33 0.87
CA ILE A 148 -9.81 2.99 1.38
C ILE A 148 -9.02 2.72 2.65
N THR A 149 -9.71 2.34 3.74
CA THR A 149 -9.08 1.80 4.95
C THR A 149 -9.71 0.49 5.39
N GLY A 150 -9.09 -0.16 6.36
CA GLY A 150 -9.52 -1.40 6.99
C GLY A 150 -8.33 -2.23 7.46
N SER A 151 -8.59 -3.25 8.27
CA SER A 151 -7.55 -4.15 8.76
C SER A 151 -7.04 -5.08 7.65
N ALA A 152 -7.93 -5.59 6.81
CA ALA A 152 -7.62 -6.46 5.67
C ALA A 152 -8.37 -6.03 4.40
N GLY A 153 -7.89 -6.46 3.24
CA GLY A 153 -8.58 -6.28 1.97
C GLY A 153 -8.35 -4.93 1.27
N LYS A 154 -7.69 -3.95 1.89
CA LYS A 154 -7.48 -2.60 1.32
C LYS A 154 -6.93 -2.62 -0.11
N THR A 155 -5.82 -3.32 -0.34
CA THR A 155 -5.16 -3.38 -1.65
C THR A 155 -6.04 -4.10 -2.68
N THR A 156 -6.65 -5.24 -2.31
CA THR A 156 -7.57 -5.95 -3.20
C THR A 156 -8.77 -5.09 -3.58
N THR A 157 -9.36 -4.38 -2.62
CA THR A 157 -10.46 -3.44 -2.87
C THR A 157 -10.02 -2.30 -3.79
N LYS A 158 -8.83 -1.74 -3.56
CA LYS A 158 -8.23 -0.70 -4.42
C LYS A 158 -8.09 -1.19 -5.88
N GLU A 159 -7.53 -2.39 -6.06
CA GLU A 159 -7.35 -2.97 -7.39
C GLU A 159 -8.69 -3.24 -8.07
N ALA A 160 -9.69 -3.78 -7.34
CA ALA A 160 -11.03 -4.04 -7.88
C ALA A 160 -11.76 -2.74 -8.25
N ILE A 161 -11.71 -1.70 -7.40
CA ILE A 161 -12.29 -0.38 -7.72
C ILE A 161 -11.64 0.20 -8.98
N ALA A 162 -10.31 0.16 -9.06
CA ALA A 162 -9.60 0.67 -10.22
C ALA A 162 -10.00 -0.08 -11.50
N GLU A 163 -10.09 -1.41 -11.47
CA GLU A 163 -10.55 -2.22 -12.63
C GLU A 163 -11.97 -1.85 -13.03
N PHE A 164 -12.91 -1.72 -12.08
CA PHE A 164 -14.31 -1.44 -12.38
C PHE A 164 -14.53 -0.03 -12.95
N LEU A 165 -13.71 0.93 -12.54
CA LEU A 165 -13.79 2.30 -13.02
C LEU A 165 -13.03 2.54 -14.34
N SER A 166 -11.95 1.78 -14.61
CA SER A 166 -11.04 2.03 -15.74
C SER A 166 -11.69 1.92 -17.12
N GLY A 167 -12.83 1.22 -17.24
CA GLY A 167 -13.58 1.15 -18.49
C GLY A 167 -14.23 2.48 -18.92
N ARG A 168 -14.36 3.44 -17.99
CA ARG A 168 -15.08 4.72 -18.22
C ARG A 168 -14.30 5.95 -17.78
N PHE A 169 -13.29 5.81 -16.92
CA PHE A 169 -12.53 6.89 -16.29
C PHE A 169 -11.04 6.65 -16.43
N ARG A 170 -10.26 7.73 -16.51
CA ARG A 170 -8.81 7.68 -16.29
C ARG A 170 -8.56 7.55 -14.80
N VAL A 171 -8.09 6.38 -14.38
CA VAL A 171 -7.91 6.03 -12.96
C VAL A 171 -6.44 5.99 -12.62
N VAL A 172 -6.05 6.66 -11.54
CA VAL A 172 -4.76 6.48 -10.88
C VAL A 172 -4.96 5.84 -9.51
N LYS A 173 -3.96 5.11 -9.04
CA LYS A 173 -3.96 4.46 -7.73
C LYS A 173 -2.57 4.46 -7.14
N ASN A 174 -2.45 4.47 -5.81
CA ASN A 174 -1.13 4.37 -5.19
C ASN A 174 -0.50 2.98 -5.44
N LYS A 175 0.80 2.99 -5.74
CA LYS A 175 1.59 1.79 -6.04
C LYS A 175 2.06 1.11 -4.74
N GLY A 176 2.06 -0.23 -4.73
CA GLY A 176 2.59 -1.01 -3.62
C GLY A 176 1.96 -0.63 -2.28
N ASN A 177 2.80 -0.30 -1.31
CA ASN A 177 2.43 0.13 0.03
C ASN A 177 2.65 1.65 0.28
N LEU A 178 2.60 2.48 -0.75
CA LEU A 178 2.68 3.95 -0.63
C LEU A 178 1.36 4.51 -0.05
N ASN A 179 1.05 4.14 1.19
CA ASN A 179 -0.23 4.40 1.86
C ASN A 179 -0.08 5.10 3.22
N ASN A 180 1.13 5.60 3.53
CA ASN A 180 1.44 6.32 4.76
C ASN A 180 1.66 7.83 4.51
N HIS A 181 2.07 8.57 5.53
CA HIS A 181 2.27 10.03 5.52
C HIS A 181 3.35 10.57 4.55
N ILE A 182 4.13 9.68 3.89
CA ILE A 182 5.06 10.00 2.79
C ILE A 182 4.54 9.41 1.47
N GLY A 183 4.14 8.14 1.48
CA GLY A 183 3.76 7.43 0.27
C GLY A 183 2.46 7.93 -0.36
N LEU A 184 1.45 8.27 0.44
CA LEU A 184 0.21 8.86 -0.07
C LEU A 184 0.44 10.21 -0.75
N PRO A 185 1.16 11.18 -0.12
CA PRO A 185 1.55 12.42 -0.79
C PRO A 185 2.22 12.20 -2.15
N LEU A 186 3.23 11.33 -2.23
CA LEU A 186 3.90 11.01 -3.50
C LEU A 186 2.95 10.46 -4.56
N SER A 187 1.94 9.69 -4.13
CA SER A 187 0.92 9.18 -5.04
C SER A 187 -0.03 10.28 -5.52
N LEU A 188 -0.40 11.22 -4.65
CA LEU A 188 -1.27 12.35 -4.98
C LEU A 188 -0.60 13.38 -5.90
N LEU A 189 0.73 13.47 -5.92
CA LEU A 189 1.43 14.33 -6.89
C LEU A 189 1.19 13.93 -8.35
N GLN A 190 0.84 12.65 -8.61
CA GLN A 190 0.44 12.20 -9.95
C GLN A 190 -0.87 12.84 -10.44
N LEU A 191 -1.67 13.43 -9.54
CA LEU A 191 -2.91 14.13 -9.90
C LEU A 191 -2.67 15.41 -10.72
N ARG A 192 -1.40 15.85 -10.87
CA ARG A 192 -1.03 16.90 -11.83
C ARG A 192 -1.47 16.57 -13.25
N GLU A 193 -1.56 15.30 -13.62
CA GLU A 193 -2.05 14.81 -14.92
C GLU A 193 -3.58 14.87 -15.06
N ARG A 194 -4.29 15.34 -14.03
CA ARG A 194 -5.75 15.48 -13.97
C ARG A 194 -6.49 14.21 -14.38
N PRO A 195 -6.23 13.04 -13.77
CA PRO A 195 -7.07 11.87 -13.96
C PRO A 195 -8.49 12.15 -13.44
N ASP A 196 -9.48 11.35 -13.90
CA ASP A 196 -10.86 11.52 -13.47
C ASP A 196 -11.05 11.05 -12.01
N VAL A 197 -10.39 9.93 -11.66
CA VAL A 197 -10.51 9.31 -10.33
C VAL A 197 -9.15 8.87 -9.82
N ALA A 198 -8.92 9.10 -8.52
CA ALA A 198 -7.78 8.58 -7.79
C ALA A 198 -8.26 7.59 -6.71
N VAL A 199 -7.76 6.37 -6.72
CA VAL A 199 -8.10 5.32 -5.76
C VAL A 199 -6.92 5.11 -4.80
N MET A 200 -7.06 5.61 -3.56
CA MET A 200 -5.97 5.73 -2.59
C MET A 200 -6.20 4.84 -1.37
N GLU A 201 -5.29 3.92 -1.14
CA GLU A 201 -5.23 3.14 0.10
C GLU A 201 -4.62 3.98 1.22
N LEU A 202 -5.27 4.01 2.40
CA LEU A 202 -4.80 4.66 3.61
C LEU A 202 -4.40 3.59 4.63
N GLY A 203 -3.12 3.56 4.98
CA GLY A 203 -2.55 2.68 5.99
C GLY A 203 -2.38 3.38 7.33
N MET A 204 -2.34 2.61 8.42
CA MET A 204 -2.02 3.11 9.75
C MET A 204 -1.35 2.03 10.61
N ASN A 205 -0.54 2.48 11.54
CA ASN A 205 -0.04 1.72 12.69
C ASN A 205 -0.51 2.35 14.01
N HIS A 206 -0.82 3.65 14.03
CA HIS A 206 -1.21 4.41 15.22
C HIS A 206 -2.45 5.29 14.95
N ALA A 207 -3.13 5.66 16.00
CA ALA A 207 -4.21 6.66 15.95
C ALA A 207 -3.66 8.02 15.47
N GLY A 208 -4.48 8.81 14.75
CA GLY A 208 -4.10 10.09 14.15
C GLY A 208 -3.48 9.99 12.75
N GLU A 209 -3.01 8.82 12.36
CA GLU A 209 -2.37 8.67 11.04
C GLU A 209 -3.40 8.75 9.91
N ILE A 210 -4.55 8.09 10.02
CA ILE A 210 -5.62 8.18 9.01
C ILE A 210 -6.19 9.60 8.95
N SER A 211 -6.35 10.28 10.09
CA SER A 211 -6.78 11.69 10.15
C SER A 211 -5.85 12.59 9.30
N THR A 212 -4.53 12.41 9.46
CA THR A 212 -3.53 13.10 8.65
C THR A 212 -3.70 12.81 7.15
N LEU A 213 -3.86 11.52 6.78
CA LEU A 213 -4.03 11.12 5.38
C LEU A 213 -5.33 11.63 4.76
N VAL A 214 -6.42 11.65 5.53
CA VAL A 214 -7.70 12.23 5.13
C VAL A 214 -7.58 13.73 4.91
N ALA A 215 -6.84 14.43 5.78
CA ALA A 215 -6.60 15.87 5.62
C ALA A 215 -5.83 16.20 4.33
N ILE A 216 -4.90 15.33 3.91
CA ILE A 216 -4.11 15.52 2.68
C ILE A 216 -4.94 15.15 1.45
N ALA A 217 -5.67 14.04 1.49
CA ALA A 217 -6.38 13.50 0.33
C ALA A 217 -7.75 14.12 0.10
N GLU A 218 -8.43 14.62 1.14
CA GLU A 218 -9.82 15.12 1.12
C GLU A 218 -10.75 14.26 0.25
N PRO A 219 -10.96 12.96 0.60
CA PRO A 219 -11.70 12.06 -0.26
C PRO A 219 -13.20 12.39 -0.27
N GLU A 220 -13.83 12.36 -1.45
CA GLU A 220 -15.28 12.45 -1.62
C GLU A 220 -15.96 11.09 -1.37
N THR A 221 -15.27 10.00 -1.71
CA THR A 221 -15.74 8.63 -1.46
C THR A 221 -14.79 7.93 -0.51
N ARG A 222 -15.34 7.33 0.52
CA ARG A 222 -14.60 6.59 1.54
C ARG A 222 -15.04 5.13 1.54
N VAL A 223 -14.08 4.22 1.73
CA VAL A 223 -14.36 2.77 1.81
C VAL A 223 -13.76 2.22 3.08
N TRP A 224 -14.56 1.59 3.90
CA TRP A 224 -14.13 0.92 5.12
C TRP A 224 -14.42 -0.57 5.04
N THR A 225 -13.37 -1.38 4.83
CA THR A 225 -13.52 -2.81 4.53
C THR A 225 -13.87 -3.65 5.76
N ASN A 226 -13.13 -3.51 6.86
CA ASN A 226 -13.34 -4.28 8.10
C ASN A 226 -12.46 -3.79 9.25
N VAL A 227 -12.73 -4.34 10.45
CA VAL A 227 -11.89 -4.25 11.65
C VAL A 227 -11.49 -5.65 12.08
N GLY A 228 -10.19 -5.93 12.09
CA GLY A 228 -9.62 -7.22 12.51
C GLY A 228 -8.35 -7.02 13.34
N ASP A 229 -7.63 -8.10 13.59
CA ASP A 229 -6.48 -8.17 14.51
C ASP A 229 -5.15 -7.62 13.93
N ALA A 230 -5.18 -7.05 12.72
CA ALA A 230 -3.98 -6.43 12.15
C ALA A 230 -3.56 -5.23 13.03
N HIS A 231 -2.26 -5.17 13.36
CA HIS A 231 -1.65 -4.13 14.21
C HIS A 231 -2.12 -4.12 15.68
N ILE A 232 -2.76 -5.21 16.17
CA ILE A 232 -3.28 -5.27 17.54
C ILE A 232 -2.20 -5.01 18.60
N GLY A 233 -0.93 -5.29 18.31
CA GLY A 233 0.19 -5.00 19.21
C GLY A 233 0.44 -3.51 19.47
N PHE A 234 -0.13 -2.61 18.69
CA PHE A 234 -0.05 -1.16 18.87
C PHE A 234 -1.32 -0.57 19.51
N PHE A 235 -2.35 -1.37 19.75
CA PHE A 235 -3.64 -0.93 20.25
C PHE A 235 -4.09 -1.74 21.47
N ALA A 236 -4.80 -1.10 22.37
CA ALA A 236 -5.30 -1.74 23.58
C ALA A 236 -6.43 -2.76 23.31
N SER A 237 -7.13 -2.64 22.18
CA SER A 237 -8.28 -3.50 21.86
C SER A 237 -8.66 -3.40 20.36
N PRO A 238 -9.46 -4.35 19.84
CA PRO A 238 -10.06 -4.22 18.51
C PRO A 238 -10.96 -2.98 18.36
N ASP A 239 -11.57 -2.50 19.44
CA ASP A 239 -12.36 -1.26 19.41
C ASP A 239 -11.47 -0.02 19.27
N ALA A 240 -10.28 0.00 19.89
CA ALA A 240 -9.29 1.06 19.66
C ALA A 240 -8.79 1.07 18.18
N ILE A 241 -8.64 -0.09 17.56
CA ILE A 241 -8.35 -0.19 16.12
C ILE A 241 -9.52 0.39 15.30
N ALA A 242 -10.75 0.09 15.69
CA ALA A 242 -11.94 0.62 15.02
C ALA A 242 -12.03 2.14 15.15
N ASP A 243 -11.72 2.71 16.32
CA ASP A 243 -11.72 4.15 16.56
C ASP A 243 -10.67 4.86 15.71
N ALA A 244 -9.44 4.33 15.64
CA ALA A 244 -8.40 4.86 14.77
C ALA A 244 -8.77 4.77 13.27
N LYS A 245 -9.46 3.70 12.83
CA LYS A 245 -9.93 3.60 11.45
C LYS A 245 -11.13 4.50 11.17
N ALA A 246 -11.93 4.82 12.18
CA ALA A 246 -13.05 5.76 12.07
C ALA A 246 -12.60 7.19 11.74
N GLU A 247 -11.32 7.53 11.90
CA GLU A 247 -10.72 8.77 11.42
C GLU A 247 -10.96 8.98 9.89
N ILE A 248 -11.22 7.91 9.12
CA ILE A 248 -11.61 8.05 7.72
C ILE A 248 -12.93 8.82 7.53
N LEU A 249 -13.75 8.90 8.55
CA LEU A 249 -15.05 9.61 8.54
C LEU A 249 -14.89 11.13 8.74
N GLU A 250 -13.72 11.58 9.15
CA GLU A 250 -13.46 12.98 9.44
C GLU A 250 -13.58 13.87 8.21
N ARG A 251 -13.88 15.16 8.42
CA ARG A 251 -13.99 16.17 7.36
C ARG A 251 -14.98 15.78 6.25
N ALA A 252 -15.97 14.95 6.59
CA ALA A 252 -16.99 14.55 5.64
C ALA A 252 -18.03 15.66 5.45
N GLU A 253 -18.47 15.83 4.21
CA GLU A 253 -19.56 16.72 3.81
C GLU A 253 -20.80 15.89 3.47
N ARG A 254 -21.95 16.55 3.38
CA ARG A 254 -23.23 15.89 3.07
C ARG A 254 -23.26 15.22 1.69
N THR A 255 -22.45 15.71 0.77
CA THR A 255 -22.31 15.19 -0.61
C THR A 255 -21.39 13.99 -0.71
N HIS A 256 -20.63 13.70 0.36
CA HIS A 256 -19.67 12.61 0.37
C HIS A 256 -20.35 11.26 0.60
N VAL A 257 -19.67 10.18 0.19
CA VAL A 257 -20.16 8.81 0.28
C VAL A 257 -19.24 7.95 1.15
N LEU A 258 -19.84 7.16 2.04
CA LEU A 258 -19.17 6.10 2.80
C LEU A 258 -19.67 4.74 2.32
N VAL A 259 -18.79 3.94 1.73
CA VAL A 259 -19.00 2.51 1.46
C VAL A 259 -18.46 1.73 2.64
N CYS A 260 -19.31 1.00 3.36
CA CYS A 260 -18.94 0.33 4.61
C CYS A 260 -19.47 -1.10 4.71
N ASN A 261 -18.74 -1.95 5.43
CA ASN A 261 -19.06 -3.37 5.56
C ASN A 261 -20.22 -3.58 6.55
N ALA A 262 -21.38 -4.00 6.05
CA ALA A 262 -22.57 -4.31 6.83
C ALA A 262 -22.42 -5.55 7.73
N ASP A 263 -21.49 -6.45 7.39
CA ASP A 263 -21.23 -7.68 8.14
C ASP A 263 -20.28 -7.43 9.33
N ASP A 264 -19.74 -6.22 9.48
CA ASP A 264 -18.85 -5.83 10.58
C ASP A 264 -19.53 -4.83 11.53
N GLY A 265 -19.91 -5.31 12.72
CA GLY A 265 -20.62 -4.51 13.72
C GLY A 265 -19.81 -3.30 14.24
N ARG A 266 -18.46 -3.38 14.29
CA ARG A 266 -17.60 -2.28 14.69
C ARG A 266 -17.57 -1.19 13.63
N VAL A 267 -17.55 -1.56 12.36
CA VAL A 267 -17.68 -0.62 11.24
C VAL A 267 -19.04 0.06 11.28
N MET A 268 -20.12 -0.73 11.36
CA MET A 268 -21.49 -0.20 11.30
C MET A 268 -21.83 0.70 12.49
N SER A 269 -21.32 0.42 13.69
CA SER A 269 -21.57 1.27 14.87
C SER A 269 -21.01 2.69 14.69
N ARG A 270 -19.84 2.81 14.05
CA ARG A 270 -19.16 4.09 13.82
C ARG A 270 -19.62 4.80 12.54
N ALA A 271 -20.00 4.02 11.52
CA ALA A 271 -20.53 4.56 10.26
C ALA A 271 -21.78 5.45 10.45
N ARG A 272 -22.52 5.28 11.56
CA ARG A 272 -23.67 6.13 11.91
C ARG A 272 -23.32 7.61 12.11
N ALA A 273 -22.06 7.92 12.43
CA ALA A 273 -21.58 9.29 12.62
C ALA A 273 -21.19 9.98 11.31
N PHE A 274 -21.27 9.27 10.17
CA PHE A 274 -20.89 9.85 8.89
C PHE A 274 -21.90 10.89 8.42
N ALA A 275 -21.41 12.08 8.05
CA ALA A 275 -22.27 13.20 7.68
C ALA A 275 -22.97 13.06 6.32
N GLY A 276 -22.40 12.24 5.42
CA GLY A 276 -22.87 12.05 4.04
C GLY A 276 -23.75 10.79 3.87
N ARG A 277 -23.83 10.31 2.63
CA ARG A 277 -24.56 9.08 2.28
C ARG A 277 -23.76 7.84 2.65
N THR A 278 -24.36 6.90 3.36
CA THR A 278 -23.78 5.58 3.64
C THR A 278 -24.32 4.54 2.68
N VAL A 279 -23.45 3.72 2.10
CA VAL A 279 -23.74 2.60 1.19
C VAL A 279 -23.18 1.32 1.82
N PRO A 280 -23.97 0.58 2.61
CA PRO A 280 -23.53 -0.67 3.24
C PRO A 280 -23.41 -1.79 2.19
N PHE A 281 -22.32 -2.57 2.27
CA PHE A 281 -22.13 -3.78 1.45
C PHE A 281 -21.91 -5.00 2.34
N GLY A 282 -22.24 -6.20 1.83
CA GLY A 282 -21.99 -7.46 2.54
C GLY A 282 -23.01 -8.53 2.24
N THR A 283 -23.21 -9.45 3.19
CA THR A 283 -24.20 -10.52 3.13
C THR A 283 -25.41 -10.27 4.03
N ALA A 284 -25.27 -9.34 4.98
CA ALA A 284 -26.34 -8.96 5.89
C ALA A 284 -27.57 -8.39 5.16
N ALA A 285 -28.77 -8.65 5.71
CA ALA A 285 -30.03 -8.21 5.09
C ALA A 285 -30.15 -6.69 4.91
N GLY A 286 -29.45 -5.91 5.74
CA GLY A 286 -29.40 -4.43 5.64
C GLY A 286 -28.37 -3.87 4.69
N ALA A 287 -27.62 -4.70 3.96
CA ALA A 287 -26.67 -4.24 2.95
C ALA A 287 -27.40 -3.75 1.69
N GLU A 288 -27.02 -2.56 1.20
CA GLU A 288 -27.52 -1.98 -0.05
C GLU A 288 -26.92 -2.72 -1.28
N VAL A 289 -25.64 -3.11 -1.18
CA VAL A 289 -24.98 -4.01 -2.15
C VAL A 289 -24.78 -5.34 -1.47
N ARG A 290 -25.70 -6.28 -1.73
CA ARG A 290 -25.81 -7.51 -0.97
C ARG A 290 -25.52 -8.75 -1.80
N ALA A 291 -24.63 -9.63 -1.30
CA ALA A 291 -24.48 -10.96 -1.84
C ALA A 291 -25.44 -11.95 -1.19
N SER A 292 -26.08 -12.76 -2.02
CA SER A 292 -26.85 -13.95 -1.66
C SER A 292 -26.39 -15.13 -2.51
N GLU A 293 -26.84 -16.34 -2.19
CA GLU A 293 -26.49 -17.57 -2.93
C GLU A 293 -24.96 -17.69 -3.13
N VAL A 294 -24.21 -17.48 -2.04
CA VAL A 294 -22.73 -17.42 -2.08
C VAL A 294 -22.15 -18.83 -2.21
N GLU A 295 -21.49 -19.09 -3.33
CA GLU A 295 -20.77 -20.32 -3.62
C GLU A 295 -19.25 -20.10 -3.54
N ASN A 296 -18.57 -20.97 -2.79
CA ASN A 296 -17.11 -21.04 -2.79
C ASN A 296 -16.66 -22.10 -3.79
N LEU A 297 -16.01 -21.67 -4.87
CA LEU A 297 -15.55 -22.56 -5.95
C LEU A 297 -14.10 -23.06 -5.72
N GLY A 298 -13.59 -22.97 -4.48
CA GLY A 298 -12.23 -23.35 -4.13
C GLY A 298 -11.20 -22.46 -4.83
N ILE A 299 -10.25 -23.09 -5.51
CA ILE A 299 -9.21 -22.36 -6.26
C ILE A 299 -9.72 -21.69 -7.55
N GLU A 300 -10.97 -21.85 -7.91
CA GLU A 300 -11.61 -21.14 -9.03
C GLU A 300 -12.30 -19.83 -8.59
N GLY A 301 -12.24 -19.50 -7.30
CA GLY A 301 -12.74 -18.24 -6.78
C GLY A 301 -14.10 -18.31 -6.11
N MET A 302 -14.91 -17.27 -6.31
CA MET A 302 -16.23 -17.11 -5.66
C MET A 302 -17.29 -16.75 -6.69
N ARG A 303 -18.54 -17.23 -6.44
CA ARG A 303 -19.72 -16.85 -7.18
C ARG A 303 -20.83 -16.44 -6.22
N ALA A 304 -21.58 -15.39 -6.56
CA ALA A 304 -22.70 -14.95 -5.75
C ALA A 304 -23.73 -14.21 -6.62
N ARG A 305 -25.00 -14.26 -6.20
CA ARG A 305 -26.03 -13.32 -6.69
C ARG A 305 -25.83 -12.01 -5.94
N VAL A 306 -25.54 -10.92 -6.66
CA VAL A 306 -25.40 -9.58 -6.10
C VAL A 306 -26.66 -8.77 -6.38
N ILE A 307 -27.29 -8.30 -5.32
CA ILE A 307 -28.54 -7.54 -5.31
C ILE A 307 -28.18 -6.09 -4.95
N THR A 308 -28.64 -5.14 -5.75
CA THR A 308 -28.37 -3.71 -5.61
C THR A 308 -29.61 -2.87 -5.97
N PRO A 309 -29.66 -1.58 -5.65
CA PRO A 309 -30.72 -0.69 -6.12
C PRO A 309 -30.83 -0.58 -7.65
N ALA A 310 -29.74 -0.87 -8.37
CA ALA A 310 -29.70 -0.87 -9.83
C ALA A 310 -30.14 -2.20 -10.48
N GLY A 311 -30.58 -3.16 -9.70
CA GLY A 311 -30.95 -4.50 -10.13
C GLY A 311 -30.06 -5.59 -9.54
N GLU A 312 -30.15 -6.80 -10.10
CA GLU A 312 -29.38 -7.96 -9.64
C GLU A 312 -28.61 -8.62 -10.78
N ARG A 313 -27.45 -9.23 -10.44
CA ARG A 313 -26.63 -10.03 -11.34
C ARG A 313 -25.92 -11.16 -10.58
N VAL A 314 -25.67 -12.25 -11.27
CA VAL A 314 -24.71 -13.24 -10.82
C VAL A 314 -23.31 -12.68 -11.09
N LEU A 315 -22.49 -12.61 -10.06
CA LEU A 315 -21.12 -12.15 -10.14
C LEU A 315 -20.18 -13.33 -9.89
N HIS A 316 -19.20 -13.49 -10.75
CA HIS A 316 -18.11 -14.44 -10.59
C HIS A 316 -16.79 -13.67 -10.45
N THR A 317 -15.94 -14.08 -9.52
CA THR A 317 -14.59 -13.55 -9.36
C THR A 317 -13.58 -14.67 -9.11
N PRO A 318 -12.41 -14.65 -9.78
CA PRO A 318 -11.34 -15.62 -9.52
C PRO A 318 -10.62 -15.39 -8.19
N LEU A 319 -10.96 -14.34 -7.46
CA LEU A 319 -10.36 -14.04 -6.15
C LEU A 319 -10.90 -15.01 -5.09
N LEU A 320 -9.98 -15.54 -4.25
CA LEU A 320 -10.28 -16.64 -3.33
C LEU A 320 -10.97 -16.18 -2.06
N GLY A 321 -12.02 -16.89 -1.68
CA GLY A 321 -12.64 -16.85 -0.36
C GLY A 321 -13.56 -15.66 -0.11
N ARG A 322 -14.37 -15.79 0.97
CA ARG A 322 -15.42 -14.82 1.34
C ARG A 322 -14.88 -13.40 1.59
N GLY A 323 -13.67 -13.27 2.11
CA GLY A 323 -13.05 -11.97 2.34
C GLY A 323 -12.82 -11.20 1.03
N ASN A 324 -12.39 -11.89 -0.03
CA ASN A 324 -12.26 -11.26 -1.33
C ASN A 324 -13.61 -11.00 -2.02
N LEU A 325 -14.62 -11.83 -1.81
CA LEU A 325 -15.98 -11.50 -2.24
C LEU A 325 -16.45 -10.19 -1.59
N ALA A 326 -16.23 -10.00 -0.29
CA ALA A 326 -16.54 -8.74 0.39
C ALA A 326 -15.80 -7.54 -0.21
N ASN A 327 -14.51 -7.70 -0.58
CA ASN A 327 -13.73 -6.66 -1.25
C ASN A 327 -14.33 -6.30 -2.63
N VAL A 328 -14.82 -7.31 -3.37
CA VAL A 328 -15.48 -7.12 -4.67
C VAL A 328 -16.84 -6.42 -4.48
N LEU A 329 -17.61 -6.75 -3.43
CA LEU A 329 -18.85 -6.05 -3.12
C LEU A 329 -18.60 -4.58 -2.74
N ALA A 330 -17.54 -4.28 -1.99
CA ALA A 330 -17.13 -2.92 -1.71
C ALA A 330 -16.80 -2.15 -3.00
N ALA A 331 -16.06 -2.78 -3.91
CA ALA A 331 -15.72 -2.18 -5.21
C ALA A 331 -16.98 -1.98 -6.08
N THR A 332 -17.92 -2.93 -6.06
CA THR A 332 -19.23 -2.81 -6.73
C THR A 332 -19.99 -1.61 -6.20
N ALA A 333 -20.06 -1.45 -4.88
CA ALA A 333 -20.71 -0.31 -4.25
C ALA A 333 -20.10 1.02 -4.71
N VAL A 334 -18.77 1.13 -4.76
CA VAL A 334 -18.08 2.32 -5.30
C VAL A 334 -18.44 2.51 -6.77
N ALA A 335 -18.33 1.49 -7.61
CA ALA A 335 -18.61 1.60 -9.05
C ALA A 335 -20.03 2.13 -9.34
N LEU A 336 -21.02 1.65 -8.58
CA LEU A 336 -22.40 2.15 -8.69
C LEU A 336 -22.53 3.63 -8.31
N THR A 337 -21.75 4.15 -7.33
CA THR A 337 -21.76 5.59 -7.00
C THR A 337 -21.16 6.46 -8.12
N PHE A 338 -20.36 5.86 -9.00
CA PHE A 338 -19.84 6.48 -10.23
C PHE A 338 -20.70 6.17 -11.47
N ASN A 339 -21.91 5.62 -11.28
CA ASN A 339 -22.84 5.25 -12.35
C ASN A 339 -22.26 4.24 -13.37
N VAL A 340 -21.38 3.34 -12.93
CA VAL A 340 -20.93 2.20 -13.74
C VAL A 340 -22.06 1.16 -13.75
N PRO A 341 -22.55 0.70 -14.91
CA PRO A 341 -23.59 -0.32 -14.98
C PRO A 341 -23.18 -1.62 -14.30
N LEU A 342 -24.15 -2.29 -13.67
CA LEU A 342 -23.89 -3.54 -12.96
C LEU A 342 -23.41 -4.66 -13.90
N ASP A 343 -23.79 -4.63 -15.18
CA ASP A 343 -23.28 -5.56 -16.19
C ASP A 343 -21.79 -5.36 -16.47
N ASP A 344 -21.33 -4.11 -16.57
CA ASP A 344 -19.92 -3.79 -16.76
C ASP A 344 -19.09 -4.22 -15.53
N VAL A 345 -19.65 -4.03 -14.32
CA VAL A 345 -19.04 -4.50 -13.05
C VAL A 345 -18.93 -6.02 -13.03
N ALA A 346 -19.98 -6.76 -13.40
CA ALA A 346 -19.96 -8.21 -13.42
C ALA A 346 -18.91 -8.74 -14.42
N ALA A 347 -18.86 -8.17 -15.62
CA ALA A 347 -17.84 -8.52 -16.61
C ALA A 347 -16.40 -8.18 -16.16
N ALA A 348 -16.22 -7.07 -15.44
CA ALA A 348 -14.91 -6.69 -14.89
C ALA A 348 -14.49 -7.60 -13.73
N ALA A 349 -15.43 -8.07 -12.91
CA ALA A 349 -15.15 -8.96 -11.79
C ALA A 349 -14.53 -10.29 -12.22
N GLU A 350 -14.90 -10.83 -13.38
CA GLU A 350 -14.31 -12.04 -13.97
C GLU A 350 -12.84 -11.84 -14.40
N ARG A 351 -12.46 -10.61 -14.74
CA ARG A 351 -11.10 -10.27 -15.16
C ARG A 351 -10.18 -9.90 -14.01
N LEU A 352 -10.69 -9.78 -12.79
CA LEU A 352 -9.87 -9.45 -11.62
C LEU A 352 -8.68 -10.40 -11.49
N ARG A 353 -7.57 -9.85 -11.05
CA ARG A 353 -6.37 -10.62 -10.70
C ARG A 353 -5.98 -10.26 -9.27
N PRO A 354 -5.52 -11.22 -8.48
CA PRO A 354 -4.97 -10.91 -7.17
C PRO A 354 -3.76 -9.98 -7.33
N ALA A 355 -3.62 -9.03 -6.42
CA ALA A 355 -2.40 -8.25 -6.33
C ALA A 355 -1.21 -9.19 -6.03
N ASP A 356 -0.01 -8.73 -6.36
CA ASP A 356 1.20 -9.54 -6.18
C ASP A 356 1.29 -10.10 -4.75
N ARG A 357 1.54 -11.42 -4.66
CA ARG A 357 1.67 -12.18 -3.40
C ARG A 357 0.45 -12.06 -2.45
N ARG A 358 -0.75 -11.87 -2.98
CA ARG A 358 -2.01 -11.79 -2.21
C ARG A 358 -3.04 -12.81 -2.67
N GLY A 359 -2.72 -14.09 -2.45
CA GLY A 359 -3.54 -15.21 -2.89
C GLY A 359 -3.40 -15.50 -4.39
N ALA A 360 -2.25 -15.16 -4.97
CA ALA A 360 -1.96 -15.42 -6.37
C ALA A 360 -1.81 -16.93 -6.62
N ILE A 361 -2.57 -17.45 -7.59
CA ILE A 361 -2.51 -18.87 -7.95
C ILE A 361 -1.49 -19.05 -9.07
N ARG A 362 -0.54 -19.96 -8.85
CA ARG A 362 0.41 -20.43 -9.85
C ARG A 362 0.18 -21.92 -10.07
N ARG A 363 -0.18 -22.31 -11.30
CA ARG A 363 -0.31 -23.71 -11.72
C ARG A 363 1.05 -24.16 -12.26
N LEU A 364 1.65 -25.14 -11.58
CA LEU A 364 3.02 -25.56 -11.82
C LEU A 364 3.06 -26.98 -12.41
N ARG A 365 4.22 -27.42 -12.89
CA ARG A 365 4.42 -28.78 -13.40
C ARG A 365 4.03 -29.84 -12.37
N GLY A 366 3.64 -31.02 -12.84
CA GLY A 366 3.17 -32.10 -11.98
C GLY A 366 1.80 -31.87 -11.35
N GLY A 367 1.02 -30.87 -11.82
CA GLY A 367 -0.30 -30.55 -11.27
C GLY A 367 -0.25 -29.87 -9.90
N ILE A 368 0.89 -29.31 -9.53
CA ILE A 368 1.04 -28.54 -8.29
C ILE A 368 0.31 -27.21 -8.44
N VAL A 369 -0.46 -26.85 -7.43
CA VAL A 369 -1.09 -25.52 -7.32
C VAL A 369 -0.48 -24.79 -6.15
N LEU A 370 0.22 -23.69 -6.43
CA LEU A 370 0.79 -22.80 -5.44
C LEU A 370 -0.12 -21.59 -5.24
N ILE A 371 -0.58 -21.36 -4.01
CA ILE A 371 -1.24 -20.13 -3.57
C ILE A 371 -0.18 -19.27 -2.89
N ASP A 372 0.30 -18.27 -3.60
CA ASP A 372 1.26 -17.29 -3.07
C ASP A 372 0.51 -16.16 -2.36
N ASP A 373 0.45 -16.19 -1.03
CA ASP A 373 -0.14 -15.18 -0.15
C ASP A 373 0.93 -14.64 0.84
N SER A 374 2.15 -14.53 0.35
CA SER A 374 3.35 -14.24 1.12
C SER A 374 3.61 -12.75 1.39
N TYR A 375 2.73 -11.85 0.95
CA TYR A 375 2.93 -10.42 1.15
C TYR A 375 2.83 -10.00 2.63
N ASN A 376 1.79 -10.45 3.34
CA ASN A 376 1.57 -10.17 4.75
C ASN A 376 0.62 -11.20 5.38
N SER A 377 0.62 -11.28 6.72
CA SER A 377 -0.25 -12.19 7.46
C SER A 377 -0.79 -11.51 8.73
N SER A 378 -2.04 -11.82 9.07
CA SER A 378 -2.67 -11.54 10.36
C SER A 378 -3.54 -12.75 10.75
N PRO A 379 -3.95 -12.91 12.01
CA PRO A 379 -4.72 -14.07 12.45
C PRO A 379 -5.99 -14.30 11.63
N SER A 380 -6.79 -13.26 11.43
CA SER A 380 -8.02 -13.33 10.63
C SER A 380 -7.77 -13.64 9.15
N ALA A 381 -6.72 -13.05 8.56
CA ALA A 381 -6.35 -13.32 7.16
C ALA A 381 -5.79 -14.74 6.97
N LEU A 382 -5.04 -15.26 7.95
CA LEU A 382 -4.56 -16.63 7.93
C LEU A 382 -5.72 -17.64 8.07
N ALA A 383 -6.65 -17.40 8.98
CA ALA A 383 -7.84 -18.22 9.14
C ALA A 383 -8.66 -18.30 7.83
N ALA A 384 -8.84 -17.18 7.15
CA ALA A 384 -9.51 -17.14 5.85
C ALA A 384 -8.78 -17.95 4.76
N ALA A 385 -7.44 -17.86 4.71
CA ALA A 385 -6.63 -18.61 3.76
C ALA A 385 -6.68 -20.13 4.04
N LEU A 386 -6.67 -20.52 5.32
CA LEU A 386 -6.82 -21.93 5.75
C LEU A 386 -8.21 -22.48 5.41
N ASP A 387 -9.27 -21.68 5.56
CA ASP A 387 -10.63 -22.07 5.15
C ASP A 387 -10.70 -22.36 3.63
N VAL A 388 -10.07 -21.52 2.81
CA VAL A 388 -10.01 -21.73 1.35
C VAL A 388 -9.36 -23.07 1.01
N ILE A 389 -8.18 -23.36 1.53
CA ILE A 389 -7.48 -24.60 1.20
C ILE A 389 -8.13 -25.82 1.84
N GLY A 390 -8.73 -25.68 3.03
CA GLY A 390 -9.44 -26.75 3.72
C GLY A 390 -10.68 -27.23 2.96
N ARG A 391 -11.36 -26.32 2.25
CA ARG A 391 -12.56 -26.61 1.44
C ARG A 391 -12.26 -27.12 0.03
N GLU A 392 -11.02 -27.05 -0.44
CA GLU A 392 -10.67 -27.53 -1.79
C GLU A 392 -10.70 -29.07 -1.84
N ALA A 393 -11.80 -29.62 -2.34
CA ALA A 393 -12.05 -31.06 -2.34
C ALA A 393 -11.32 -31.84 -3.45
N ARG A 394 -10.86 -31.11 -4.50
CA ARG A 394 -10.23 -31.72 -5.70
C ARG A 394 -8.78 -32.14 -5.48
N VAL A 395 -8.18 -31.79 -4.33
CA VAL A 395 -6.79 -32.10 -4.01
C VAL A 395 -6.69 -33.11 -2.88
N SER A 396 -5.79 -34.07 -3.01
CA SER A 396 -5.57 -35.12 -2.00
C SER A 396 -4.58 -34.70 -0.91
N ARG A 397 -3.67 -33.77 -1.21
CA ARG A 397 -2.62 -33.35 -0.29
C ARG A 397 -2.51 -31.82 -0.23
N ARG A 398 -2.68 -31.29 0.99
CA ARG A 398 -2.58 -29.87 1.31
C ARG A 398 -1.31 -29.63 2.11
N VAL A 399 -0.51 -28.68 1.66
CA VAL A 399 0.75 -28.26 2.30
C VAL A 399 0.62 -26.77 2.65
N ALA A 400 1.04 -26.39 3.84
CA ALA A 400 1.10 -24.98 4.21
C ALA A 400 2.50 -24.59 4.70
N VAL A 401 2.97 -23.42 4.26
CA VAL A 401 4.15 -22.74 4.75
C VAL A 401 3.68 -21.45 5.41
N LEU A 402 3.70 -21.43 6.74
CA LEU A 402 3.16 -20.36 7.55
C LEU A 402 4.28 -19.62 8.28
N GLY A 403 4.53 -18.38 7.84
CA GLY A 403 5.45 -17.47 8.50
C GLY A 403 4.82 -16.81 9.72
N GLU A 404 5.66 -16.37 10.64
CA GLU A 404 5.25 -15.60 11.81
C GLU A 404 4.42 -14.38 11.43
N MET A 405 3.39 -14.12 12.21
CA MET A 405 2.57 -12.91 12.13
C MET A 405 3.16 -11.85 13.05
N LEU A 406 3.69 -10.79 12.47
CA LEU A 406 4.32 -9.69 13.19
C LEU A 406 3.28 -8.67 13.69
N GLU A 407 3.71 -7.74 14.55
CA GLU A 407 2.91 -6.62 15.07
C GLU A 407 1.72 -7.05 15.97
N LEU A 408 1.81 -8.23 16.59
CA LEU A 408 0.79 -8.76 17.49
C LEU A 408 1.07 -8.47 18.98
N GLY A 409 2.26 -7.93 19.33
CA GLY A 409 2.63 -7.60 20.69
C GLY A 409 2.50 -8.77 21.66
N GLU A 410 1.94 -8.52 22.84
CA GLU A 410 1.72 -9.55 23.89
C GLU A 410 0.76 -10.67 23.46
N HIS A 411 -0.10 -10.43 22.45
CA HIS A 411 -1.03 -11.42 21.93
C HIS A 411 -0.38 -12.45 20.98
N ALA A 412 0.90 -12.26 20.60
CA ALA A 412 1.55 -13.05 19.56
C ALA A 412 1.51 -14.56 19.81
N LEU A 413 1.88 -15.01 21.02
CA LEU A 413 1.89 -16.44 21.34
C LEU A 413 0.49 -17.06 21.29
N ALA A 414 -0.50 -16.42 21.90
CA ALA A 414 -1.87 -16.92 21.94
C ALA A 414 -2.51 -17.02 20.55
N LEU A 415 -2.31 -15.99 19.72
CA LEU A 415 -2.85 -15.92 18.36
C LEU A 415 -2.16 -16.93 17.42
N HIS A 416 -0.83 -17.17 17.58
CA HIS A 416 -0.15 -18.22 16.82
C HIS A 416 -0.59 -19.62 17.24
N ARG A 417 -0.80 -19.87 18.53
CA ARG A 417 -1.37 -21.16 18.99
C ARG A 417 -2.77 -21.39 18.42
N ALA A 418 -3.63 -20.37 18.42
CA ALA A 418 -4.95 -20.47 17.81
C ALA A 418 -4.86 -20.77 16.31
N SER A 419 -3.91 -20.14 15.59
CA SER A 419 -3.64 -20.39 14.18
C SER A 419 -3.11 -21.81 13.91
N GLY A 420 -2.29 -22.36 14.81
CA GLY A 420 -1.83 -23.76 14.75
C GLY A 420 -2.99 -24.76 14.84
N LYS A 421 -3.93 -24.55 15.76
CA LYS A 421 -5.16 -25.34 15.86
C LYS A 421 -6.01 -25.25 14.58
N ALA A 422 -6.15 -24.03 14.01
CA ALA A 422 -6.86 -23.84 12.76
C ALA A 422 -6.16 -24.54 11.57
N ALA A 423 -4.83 -24.55 11.54
CA ALA A 423 -4.06 -25.27 10.54
C ALA A 423 -4.29 -26.78 10.60
N ALA A 424 -4.35 -27.37 11.80
CA ALA A 424 -4.71 -28.78 12.00
C ALA A 424 -6.14 -29.08 11.48
N ALA A 425 -7.11 -28.22 11.81
CA ALA A 425 -8.50 -28.37 11.39
C ALA A 425 -8.69 -28.22 9.85
N ALA A 426 -7.79 -27.52 9.16
CA ALA A 426 -7.81 -27.38 7.70
C ALA A 426 -7.40 -28.66 6.94
N GLY A 427 -7.06 -29.74 7.65
CA GLY A 427 -6.72 -31.03 7.05
C GLY A 427 -5.39 -31.03 6.30
N LEU A 428 -4.41 -30.27 6.78
CA LEU A 428 -3.07 -30.24 6.22
C LEU A 428 -2.37 -31.60 6.36
N ARG A 429 -1.66 -32.02 5.33
CA ARG A 429 -0.79 -33.19 5.34
C ARG A 429 0.66 -32.83 5.67
N LEU A 430 1.03 -31.56 5.54
CA LEU A 430 2.35 -31.07 5.87
C LEU A 430 2.26 -29.59 6.23
N LEU A 431 2.87 -29.20 7.33
CA LEU A 431 2.96 -27.84 7.82
C LEU A 431 4.41 -27.46 8.05
N PHE A 432 4.82 -26.32 7.51
CA PHE A 432 6.08 -25.66 7.84
C PHE A 432 5.75 -24.35 8.57
N ALA A 433 6.25 -24.19 9.78
CA ALA A 433 6.15 -22.95 10.55
C ALA A 433 7.51 -22.24 10.52
N ILE A 434 7.52 -20.96 10.16
CA ILE A 434 8.77 -20.18 9.95
C ILE A 434 8.74 -18.91 10.79
N GLY A 435 9.77 -18.70 11.61
CA GLY A 435 9.92 -17.50 12.44
C GLY A 435 10.48 -17.82 13.80
N GLY A 436 10.28 -16.89 14.76
CA GLY A 436 10.74 -17.04 16.14
C GLY A 436 9.83 -17.92 17.00
N GLN A 437 9.83 -17.60 18.30
CA GLN A 437 9.04 -18.34 19.31
C GLN A 437 7.54 -18.42 18.99
N PRO A 438 6.86 -17.36 18.47
CA PRO A 438 5.46 -17.47 18.08
C PRO A 438 5.20 -18.50 16.98
N ALA A 439 6.06 -18.59 15.97
CA ALA A 439 5.94 -19.58 14.90
C ALA A 439 6.15 -21.01 15.44
N ARG A 440 7.07 -21.19 16.40
CA ARG A 440 7.22 -22.48 17.10
C ARG A 440 5.96 -22.85 17.87
N ALA A 441 5.35 -21.89 18.58
CA ALA A 441 4.09 -22.11 19.31
C ALA A 441 2.91 -22.48 18.37
N LEU A 442 2.91 -21.99 17.12
CA LEU A 442 1.97 -22.42 16.10
C LEU A 442 2.19 -23.88 15.73
N ALA A 443 3.44 -24.29 15.49
CA ALA A 443 3.79 -25.68 15.18
C ALA A 443 3.38 -26.64 16.31
N ASP A 444 3.73 -26.31 17.54
CA ASP A 444 3.40 -27.12 18.71
C ASP A 444 1.90 -27.26 18.90
N ALA A 445 1.14 -26.17 18.74
CA ALA A 445 -0.33 -26.18 18.84
C ALA A 445 -1.01 -26.98 17.71
N ALA A 446 -0.40 -27.06 16.52
CA ALA A 446 -0.90 -27.92 15.45
C ALA A 446 -0.72 -29.41 15.79
N ILE A 447 0.41 -29.78 16.43
CA ILE A 447 0.64 -31.16 16.92
C ILE A 447 -0.35 -31.48 18.05
N GLU A 448 -0.48 -30.61 19.03
CA GLU A 448 -1.45 -30.76 20.13
C GLU A 448 -2.90 -30.91 19.62
N ALA A 449 -3.24 -30.27 18.50
CA ALA A 449 -4.54 -30.37 17.85
C ALA A 449 -4.70 -31.61 16.93
N GLY A 450 -3.74 -32.54 16.95
CA GLY A 450 -3.83 -33.85 16.31
C GLY A 450 -3.08 -34.00 14.99
N MET A 451 -2.28 -33.03 14.55
CA MET A 451 -1.36 -33.26 13.43
C MET A 451 -0.23 -34.20 13.87
N PRO A 452 0.15 -35.21 13.06
CA PRO A 452 1.33 -36.02 13.35
C PRO A 452 2.59 -35.15 13.49
N ALA A 453 3.40 -35.39 14.51
CA ALA A 453 4.63 -34.63 14.70
C ALA A 453 5.60 -34.70 13.49
N SER A 454 5.60 -35.84 12.78
CA SER A 454 6.35 -36.00 11.52
C SER A 454 5.84 -35.14 10.35
N ALA A 455 4.62 -34.62 10.45
CA ALA A 455 3.98 -33.77 9.44
C ALA A 455 4.12 -32.26 9.77
N VAL A 456 4.72 -31.89 10.91
CA VAL A 456 4.93 -30.52 11.30
C VAL A 456 6.45 -30.24 11.40
N ARG A 457 6.90 -29.25 10.71
CA ARG A 457 8.32 -28.83 10.67
C ARG A 457 8.44 -27.36 11.05
N TYR A 458 9.50 -27.03 11.75
CA TYR A 458 9.81 -25.67 12.17
C TYR A 458 11.16 -25.22 11.61
N ALA A 459 11.26 -23.97 11.23
CA ALA A 459 12.50 -23.31 10.86
C ALA A 459 12.51 -21.84 11.32
N GLU A 460 13.67 -21.32 11.65
CA GLU A 460 13.79 -19.93 12.10
C GLU A 460 13.70 -18.91 10.96
N LYS A 461 14.18 -19.27 9.76
CA LYS A 461 14.28 -18.36 8.61
C LYS A 461 13.87 -19.06 7.32
N SER A 462 13.21 -18.31 6.45
CA SER A 462 12.77 -18.78 5.13
C SER A 462 13.94 -19.21 4.24
N GLU A 463 15.06 -18.48 4.29
CA GLU A 463 16.26 -18.76 3.49
C GLU A 463 16.83 -20.15 3.80
N LEU A 464 16.81 -20.55 5.07
CA LEU A 464 17.33 -21.86 5.53
C LEU A 464 16.36 -23.00 5.15
N ALA A 465 15.06 -22.75 5.21
CA ALA A 465 14.04 -23.76 5.03
C ALA A 465 13.64 -23.97 3.55
N ALA A 466 13.84 -22.99 2.69
CA ALA A 466 13.29 -22.98 1.33
C ALA A 466 13.66 -24.21 0.50
N ARG A 467 14.89 -24.73 0.63
CA ARG A 467 15.35 -25.94 -0.08
C ARG A 467 14.58 -27.19 0.39
N ASP A 468 14.49 -27.39 1.69
CA ASP A 468 13.86 -28.57 2.29
C ASP A 468 12.36 -28.56 2.09
N ILE A 469 11.74 -27.37 2.12
CA ILE A 469 10.32 -27.20 1.81
C ILE A 469 10.05 -27.57 0.36
N THR A 470 10.85 -27.04 -0.57
CA THR A 470 10.69 -27.33 -2.01
C THR A 470 10.85 -28.82 -2.29
N ALA A 471 11.84 -29.49 -1.68
CA ALA A 471 12.06 -30.93 -1.81
C ALA A 471 10.92 -31.79 -1.23
N ALA A 472 10.12 -31.25 -0.33
CA ALA A 472 8.97 -31.93 0.28
C ALA A 472 7.68 -31.79 -0.54
N VAL A 473 7.61 -30.87 -1.48
CA VAL A 473 6.48 -30.67 -2.40
C VAL A 473 6.44 -31.81 -3.41
N LYS A 474 5.24 -32.30 -3.71
CA LYS A 474 4.99 -33.44 -4.61
C LYS A 474 3.96 -33.08 -5.67
N ALA A 475 3.98 -33.85 -6.74
CA ALA A 475 2.95 -33.75 -7.79
C ALA A 475 1.54 -33.84 -7.18
N GLY A 476 0.64 -32.97 -7.65
CA GLY A 476 -0.75 -32.86 -7.19
C GLY A 476 -0.96 -32.11 -5.87
N ASP A 477 0.09 -31.51 -5.28
CA ASP A 477 -0.03 -30.73 -4.05
C ASP A 477 -0.75 -29.39 -4.29
N LEU A 478 -1.58 -29.02 -3.30
CA LEU A 478 -2.02 -27.65 -3.08
C LEU A 478 -1.14 -27.05 -1.98
N VAL A 479 -0.36 -26.05 -2.34
CA VAL A 479 0.61 -25.41 -1.44
C VAL A 479 0.19 -23.98 -1.14
N LEU A 480 -0.07 -23.65 0.12
CA LEU A 480 -0.26 -22.28 0.60
C LEU A 480 1.05 -21.76 1.18
N VAL A 481 1.50 -20.60 0.72
CA VAL A 481 2.62 -19.87 1.33
C VAL A 481 2.11 -18.53 1.85
N LYS A 482 2.16 -18.33 3.18
CA LYS A 482 1.66 -17.12 3.82
C LYS A 482 2.51 -16.75 5.04
N GLY A 483 2.84 -15.45 5.19
CA GLY A 483 3.58 -14.92 6.33
C GLY A 483 3.62 -13.40 6.32
N SER A 484 4.01 -12.78 7.43
CA SER A 484 4.31 -11.36 7.45
C SER A 484 5.52 -11.05 6.57
N ARG A 485 5.57 -9.86 5.99
CA ARG A 485 6.63 -9.44 5.06
C ARG A 485 8.04 -9.64 5.62
N GLY A 486 8.23 -9.40 6.93
CA GLY A 486 9.51 -9.58 7.60
C GLY A 486 9.99 -11.03 7.70
N THR A 487 9.11 -12.02 7.59
CA THR A 487 9.47 -13.45 7.63
C THR A 487 9.95 -13.99 6.28
N ARG A 488 9.84 -13.19 5.20
CA ARG A 488 10.36 -13.50 3.89
C ARG A 488 9.89 -14.84 3.31
N THR A 489 8.65 -15.25 3.59
CA THR A 489 8.07 -16.47 3.00
C THR A 489 7.95 -16.41 1.48
N ASP A 490 8.03 -15.22 0.90
CA ASP A 490 8.18 -14.98 -0.54
C ASP A 490 9.34 -15.77 -1.18
N ILE A 491 10.47 -15.92 -0.47
CA ILE A 491 11.62 -16.72 -0.92
C ILE A 491 11.22 -18.18 -1.15
N VAL A 492 10.38 -18.72 -0.28
CA VAL A 492 9.88 -20.09 -0.41
C VAL A 492 8.94 -20.21 -1.62
N ALA A 493 7.99 -19.27 -1.77
CA ALA A 493 7.07 -19.26 -2.90
C ALA A 493 7.81 -19.15 -4.25
N ASP A 494 8.80 -18.25 -4.34
CA ASP A 494 9.61 -18.07 -5.55
C ASP A 494 10.44 -19.30 -5.88
N ARG A 495 11.01 -19.96 -4.86
CA ARG A 495 11.79 -21.18 -5.07
C ARG A 495 10.92 -22.34 -5.53
N ILE A 496 9.74 -22.56 -4.94
CA ILE A 496 8.79 -23.57 -5.41
C ILE A 496 8.39 -23.27 -6.86
N ALA A 497 8.05 -22.02 -7.16
CA ALA A 497 7.67 -21.63 -8.51
C ALA A 497 8.80 -21.87 -9.53
N ALA A 498 10.05 -21.58 -9.18
CA ALA A 498 11.21 -21.78 -10.06
C ALA A 498 11.52 -23.28 -10.28
N GLU A 499 11.43 -24.12 -9.25
CA GLU A 499 11.72 -25.56 -9.33
C GLU A 499 10.71 -26.31 -10.21
N PHE A 500 9.44 -25.91 -10.13
CA PHE A 500 8.33 -26.58 -10.82
C PHE A 500 7.73 -25.75 -11.96
N ALA A 501 8.47 -24.77 -12.51
CA ALA A 501 8.02 -23.92 -13.62
C ALA A 501 7.71 -24.68 -14.90
#